data_2dd709383d7275bbba6fbbfa40b59d18
#
_entry.id   2dd709383d7275bbba6fbbfa40b59d18
#
_cell.length_a   1.000
_cell.length_b   1.000
_cell.length_c   1.000
_cell.angle_alpha   90.00
_cell.angle_beta   90.00
_cell.angle_gamma   90.00
#
_symmetry.space_group_name_H-M   'P 1'
#
loop_
_entity.id
_entity.type
_entity.pdbx_description
1 polymer ?
#
loop_
_entity_poly.entity_id
_entity_poly.type
_entity_poly.pdbx_seq_one_letter_code
_entity_poly.pdbx_strand_id
1 'polypeptide(L)'
;MKNVLITGAGIGIGKATALAFAHSGYHVFISDILSTEGQQVTEEIASAGGSAQYIHLDVTDPASVSSAMTEIGGATNNLLDCIVNNAGIAHKQVFADLSDDQWNLTMNVDLRGMMYVVRAARPMLVNSDQASVVCLSSIAGAAVGWGDHVPYVTAKSGVMGLVKGLAIDMASDGIRVNGIAPGLIRTAQSLSEEHSVGPEGLAAMEPSVPLGRIGKPEDIAGVAMFLASEQAGYLTGQTIIVDGGLTVAL
;
A
#
# COMPACT_ATOMS: atom_id res chain seq x y z
N MET A 1 22.52 5.10 -1.09
CA MET A 1 21.12 5.46 -1.47
C MET A 1 20.23 4.40 -0.86
N LYS A 2 19.15 4.77 -0.21
CA LYS A 2 18.18 3.82 0.38
C LYS A 2 17.29 3.22 -0.72
N ASN A 3 16.83 1.98 -0.52
CA ASN A 3 16.03 1.22 -1.47
C ASN A 3 14.61 1.02 -0.94
N VAL A 4 13.59 1.24 -1.75
CA VAL A 4 12.19 1.00 -1.40
C VAL A 4 11.48 0.17 -2.47
N LEU A 5 10.73 -0.84 -2.05
CA LEU A 5 9.80 -1.57 -2.89
C LEU A 5 8.38 -1.06 -2.64
N ILE A 6 7.66 -0.70 -3.69
CA ILE A 6 6.25 -0.27 -3.59
C ILE A 6 5.40 -1.14 -4.50
N THR A 7 4.45 -1.87 -3.93
CA THR A 7 3.52 -2.72 -4.70
C THR A 7 2.30 -1.95 -5.15
N GLY A 8 1.78 -2.24 -6.35
CA GLY A 8 0.68 -1.48 -6.94
C GLY A 8 1.08 -0.03 -7.22
N ALA A 9 2.30 0.19 -7.71
CA ALA A 9 2.91 1.51 -7.84
C ALA A 9 2.67 2.17 -9.20
N GLY A 10 1.94 1.54 -10.11
CA GLY A 10 1.63 2.08 -11.44
C GLY A 10 0.65 3.25 -11.43
N ILE A 11 -0.27 3.29 -10.47
CA ILE A 11 -1.34 4.29 -10.39
C ILE A 11 -1.63 4.73 -8.96
N GLY A 12 -2.43 5.77 -8.79
CA GLY A 12 -3.07 6.17 -7.54
C GLY A 12 -2.10 6.45 -6.39
N ILE A 13 -2.40 5.89 -5.22
CA ILE A 13 -1.61 6.06 -3.99
C ILE A 13 -0.20 5.51 -4.17
N GLY A 14 -0.06 4.34 -4.82
CA GLY A 14 1.23 3.71 -5.07
C GLY A 14 2.14 4.59 -5.94
N LYS A 15 1.62 5.14 -7.04
CA LYS A 15 2.34 6.08 -7.90
C LYS A 15 2.79 7.33 -7.12
N ALA A 16 1.87 7.98 -6.40
CA ALA A 16 2.21 9.18 -5.62
C ALA A 16 3.27 8.88 -4.55
N THR A 17 3.18 7.71 -3.92
CA THR A 17 4.17 7.25 -2.95
C THR A 17 5.53 7.05 -3.62
N ALA A 18 5.57 6.41 -4.80
CA ALA A 18 6.79 6.20 -5.55
C ALA A 18 7.50 7.52 -5.92
N LEU A 19 6.74 8.50 -6.40
CA LEU A 19 7.25 9.84 -6.71
C LEU A 19 7.81 10.54 -5.47
N ALA A 20 7.13 10.43 -4.32
CA ALA A 20 7.58 11.04 -3.06
C ALA A 20 8.90 10.41 -2.55
N PHE A 21 9.02 9.09 -2.60
CA PHE A 21 10.25 8.39 -2.22
C PHE A 21 11.41 8.74 -3.16
N ALA A 22 11.18 8.76 -4.48
CA ALA A 22 12.19 9.14 -5.46
C ALA A 22 12.69 10.57 -5.26
N HIS A 23 11.77 11.52 -5.02
CA HIS A 23 12.11 12.92 -4.71
C HIS A 23 12.96 13.04 -3.43
N SER A 24 12.81 12.14 -2.49
CA SER A 24 13.59 12.08 -1.24
C SER A 24 14.91 11.31 -1.38
N GLY A 25 15.29 10.94 -2.61
CA GLY A 25 16.59 10.33 -2.90
C GLY A 25 16.66 8.81 -2.69
N TYR A 26 15.52 8.13 -2.62
CA TYR A 26 15.49 6.66 -2.65
C TYR A 26 15.64 6.13 -4.07
N HIS A 27 16.23 4.95 -4.21
CA HIS A 27 16.01 4.11 -5.36
C HIS A 27 14.67 3.36 -5.19
N VAL A 28 13.75 3.52 -6.16
CA VAL A 28 12.38 3.02 -6.03
C VAL A 28 12.16 1.84 -6.98
N PHE A 29 11.86 0.68 -6.43
CA PHE A 29 11.34 -0.45 -7.18
C PHE A 29 9.83 -0.28 -7.34
N ILE A 30 9.44 0.13 -8.55
CA ILE A 30 8.04 0.26 -8.98
C ILE A 30 7.54 -1.12 -9.32
N SER A 31 6.62 -1.69 -8.52
CA SER A 31 6.08 -2.99 -8.85
C SER A 31 4.57 -2.96 -9.05
N ASP A 32 4.14 -3.60 -10.13
CA ASP A 32 2.73 -3.68 -10.52
C ASP A 32 2.54 -4.83 -11.53
N ILE A 33 1.30 -5.28 -11.70
CA ILE A 33 0.89 -6.12 -12.83
C ILE A 33 0.65 -5.27 -14.10
N LEU A 34 0.40 -3.97 -13.93
CA LEU A 34 0.20 -2.98 -15.00
C LEU A 34 1.54 -2.51 -15.54
N SER A 35 2.12 -3.27 -16.47
CA SER A 35 3.48 -3.04 -16.97
C SER A 35 3.66 -1.67 -17.62
N THR A 36 2.67 -1.22 -18.40
CA THR A 36 2.72 0.08 -19.09
C THR A 36 2.75 1.23 -18.10
N GLU A 37 1.86 1.22 -17.12
CA GLU A 37 1.75 2.26 -16.10
C GLU A 37 2.99 2.27 -15.19
N GLY A 38 3.49 1.09 -14.79
CA GLY A 38 4.71 0.97 -14.00
C GLY A 38 5.95 1.51 -14.71
N GLN A 39 6.10 1.24 -16.01
CA GLN A 39 7.18 1.79 -16.84
C GLN A 39 7.05 3.31 -16.99
N GLN A 40 5.84 3.83 -17.22
CA GLN A 40 5.60 5.28 -17.28
C GLN A 40 6.01 6.00 -15.99
N VAL A 41 5.69 5.43 -14.82
CA VAL A 41 6.13 5.99 -13.53
C VAL A 41 7.65 5.98 -13.41
N THR A 42 8.31 4.91 -13.86
CA THR A 42 9.77 4.81 -13.86
C THR A 42 10.40 5.89 -14.74
N GLU A 43 9.86 6.12 -15.93
CA GLU A 43 10.31 7.18 -16.84
C GLU A 43 10.08 8.59 -16.27
N GLU A 44 8.93 8.81 -15.61
CA GLU A 44 8.61 10.07 -14.94
C GLU A 44 9.64 10.37 -13.84
N ILE A 45 9.97 9.40 -13.01
CA ILE A 45 11.00 9.53 -11.97
C ILE A 45 12.37 9.82 -12.58
N ALA A 46 12.77 9.09 -13.61
CA ALA A 46 14.06 9.29 -14.28
C ALA A 46 14.15 10.68 -14.92
N SER A 47 13.08 11.15 -15.55
CA SER A 47 13.00 12.47 -16.16
C SER A 47 13.11 13.61 -15.16
N ALA A 48 12.67 13.37 -13.91
CA ALA A 48 12.85 14.28 -12.78
C ALA A 48 14.23 14.17 -12.09
N GLY A 49 15.14 13.32 -12.60
CA GLY A 49 16.49 13.11 -12.04
C GLY A 49 16.52 12.13 -10.87
N GLY A 50 15.44 11.43 -10.60
CA GLY A 50 15.36 10.37 -9.59
C GLY A 50 15.85 9.01 -10.09
N SER A 51 15.80 8.00 -9.23
CA SER A 51 16.24 6.64 -9.52
C SER A 51 15.11 5.65 -9.29
N ALA A 52 14.72 4.90 -10.32
CA ALA A 52 13.68 3.87 -10.21
C ALA A 52 13.92 2.73 -11.19
N GLN A 53 13.35 1.58 -10.88
CA GLN A 53 13.29 0.39 -11.73
C GLN A 53 11.89 -0.21 -11.67
N TYR A 54 11.30 -0.52 -12.83
CA TYR A 54 10.06 -1.30 -12.88
C TYR A 54 10.35 -2.79 -12.70
N ILE A 55 9.53 -3.46 -11.89
CA ILE A 55 9.54 -4.92 -11.70
C ILE A 55 8.10 -5.43 -11.80
N HIS A 56 7.86 -6.37 -12.71
CA HIS A 56 6.57 -7.03 -12.77
C HIS A 56 6.35 -7.86 -11.51
N LEU A 57 5.24 -7.64 -10.81
CA LEU A 57 4.91 -8.36 -9.58
C LEU A 57 3.40 -8.57 -9.45
N ASP A 58 2.99 -9.82 -9.56
CA ASP A 58 1.69 -10.28 -9.07
C ASP A 58 1.84 -10.75 -7.62
N VAL A 59 1.29 -9.99 -6.68
CA VAL A 59 1.39 -10.29 -5.25
C VAL A 59 0.65 -11.57 -4.86
N THR A 60 -0.25 -12.08 -5.71
CA THR A 60 -1.00 -13.31 -5.46
C THR A 60 -0.24 -14.57 -5.85
N ASP A 61 0.79 -14.44 -6.71
CA ASP A 61 1.62 -15.54 -7.19
C ASP A 61 2.96 -15.62 -6.45
N PRO A 62 3.18 -16.65 -5.61
CA PRO A 62 4.46 -16.85 -4.92
C PRO A 62 5.67 -16.94 -5.84
N ALA A 63 5.52 -17.44 -7.08
CA ALA A 63 6.61 -17.51 -8.04
C ALA A 63 6.98 -16.12 -8.58
N SER A 64 5.98 -15.29 -8.89
CA SER A 64 6.19 -13.88 -9.24
C SER A 64 6.87 -13.10 -8.12
N VAL A 65 6.41 -13.28 -6.87
CA VAL A 65 7.04 -12.67 -5.69
C VAL A 65 8.50 -13.10 -5.55
N SER A 66 8.81 -14.40 -5.69
CA SER A 66 10.18 -14.91 -5.58
C SER A 66 11.10 -14.35 -6.68
N SER A 67 10.60 -14.26 -7.91
CA SER A 67 11.35 -13.70 -9.04
C SER A 67 11.67 -12.21 -8.80
N ALA A 68 10.67 -11.43 -8.38
CA ALA A 68 10.86 -10.01 -8.07
C ALA A 68 11.91 -9.81 -6.94
N MET A 69 11.83 -10.59 -5.87
CA MET A 69 12.81 -10.51 -4.77
C MET A 69 14.23 -10.90 -5.22
N THR A 70 14.37 -11.86 -6.13
CA THR A 70 15.66 -12.23 -6.71
C THR A 70 16.26 -11.08 -7.52
N GLU A 71 15.44 -10.42 -8.34
CA GLU A 71 15.87 -9.28 -9.14
C GLU A 71 16.28 -8.09 -8.27
N ILE A 72 15.45 -7.72 -7.26
CA ILE A 72 15.75 -6.66 -6.29
C ILE A 72 17.04 -6.98 -5.54
N GLY A 73 17.18 -8.20 -5.03
CA GLY A 73 18.38 -8.62 -4.30
C GLY A 73 19.66 -8.51 -5.13
N GLY A 74 19.60 -8.88 -6.40
CA GLY A 74 20.71 -8.71 -7.35
C GLY A 74 21.09 -7.25 -7.61
N ALA A 75 20.09 -6.36 -7.71
CA ALA A 75 20.30 -4.93 -7.94
C ALA A 75 20.83 -4.18 -6.69
N THR A 76 20.55 -4.69 -5.48
CA THR A 76 20.79 -3.98 -4.21
C THR A 76 21.85 -4.64 -3.32
N ASN A 77 22.50 -5.70 -3.77
CA ASN A 77 23.33 -6.56 -2.91
C ASN A 77 22.58 -7.07 -1.67
N ASN A 78 21.33 -7.48 -1.86
CA ASN A 78 20.42 -7.94 -0.82
C ASN A 78 20.14 -6.91 0.30
N LEU A 79 20.02 -5.64 -0.04
CA LEU A 79 19.67 -4.55 0.87
C LEU A 79 18.35 -3.90 0.46
N LEU A 80 17.36 -3.94 1.32
CA LEU A 80 16.08 -3.24 1.16
C LEU A 80 15.75 -2.48 2.45
N ASP A 81 15.50 -1.18 2.34
CA ASP A 81 15.26 -0.32 3.51
C ASP A 81 13.77 -0.16 3.83
N CYS A 82 12.93 -0.24 2.81
CA CYS A 82 11.49 -0.06 3.01
C CYS A 82 10.67 -0.91 2.05
N ILE A 83 9.52 -1.36 2.54
CA ILE A 83 8.43 -1.88 1.70
C ILE A 83 7.17 -1.06 1.96
N VAL A 84 6.52 -0.63 0.88
CA VAL A 84 5.15 -0.13 0.94
C VAL A 84 4.23 -1.13 0.25
N ASN A 85 3.54 -1.95 1.04
CA ASN A 85 2.51 -2.88 0.57
C ASN A 85 1.23 -2.10 0.27
N ASN A 86 1.10 -1.64 -0.97
CA ASN A 86 -0.01 -0.81 -1.42
C ASN A 86 -0.94 -1.55 -2.40
N ALA A 87 -0.48 -2.58 -3.10
CA ALA A 87 -1.32 -3.35 -4.02
C ALA A 87 -2.64 -3.77 -3.34
N GLY A 88 -3.75 -3.50 -4.02
CA GLY A 88 -5.07 -3.78 -3.49
C GLY A 88 -6.15 -3.50 -4.52
N ILE A 89 -7.29 -4.15 -4.35
CA ILE A 89 -8.47 -4.04 -5.20
C ILE A 89 -9.71 -3.82 -4.35
N ALA A 90 -10.69 -3.11 -4.87
CA ALA A 90 -12.04 -3.08 -4.32
C ALA A 90 -13.03 -3.39 -5.44
N HIS A 91 -13.95 -4.29 -5.18
CA HIS A 91 -15.03 -4.62 -6.09
C HIS A 91 -16.36 -4.59 -5.35
N LYS A 92 -17.37 -4.00 -5.97
CA LYS A 92 -18.74 -4.05 -5.50
C LYS A 92 -19.27 -5.47 -5.67
N GLN A 93 -19.71 -6.08 -4.58
CA GLN A 93 -20.16 -7.48 -4.55
C GLN A 93 -21.29 -7.61 -3.54
N VAL A 94 -22.51 -7.74 -4.04
CA VAL A 94 -23.68 -7.97 -3.20
C VAL A 94 -23.49 -9.30 -2.44
N PHE A 95 -23.60 -9.27 -1.12
CA PHE A 95 -23.24 -10.41 -0.27
C PHE A 95 -24.01 -11.69 -0.63
N ALA A 96 -25.27 -11.58 -1.04
CA ALA A 96 -26.09 -12.74 -1.42
C ALA A 96 -25.58 -13.47 -2.66
N ASP A 97 -24.86 -12.76 -3.55
CA ASP A 97 -24.36 -13.26 -4.83
C ASP A 97 -22.83 -13.46 -4.83
N LEU A 98 -22.18 -13.26 -3.67
CA LEU A 98 -20.76 -13.35 -3.52
C LEU A 98 -20.25 -14.79 -3.74
N SER A 99 -19.41 -14.99 -4.77
CA SER A 99 -18.76 -16.28 -5.02
C SER A 99 -17.49 -16.45 -4.20
N ASP A 100 -17.08 -17.72 -3.99
CA ASP A 100 -15.83 -18.05 -3.34
C ASP A 100 -14.62 -17.51 -4.12
N ASP A 101 -14.69 -17.46 -5.45
CA ASP A 101 -13.60 -16.90 -6.28
C ASP A 101 -13.45 -15.39 -6.07
N GLN A 102 -14.54 -14.64 -5.98
CA GLN A 102 -14.50 -13.21 -5.71
C GLN A 102 -13.97 -12.92 -4.29
N TRP A 103 -14.41 -13.71 -3.32
CA TRP A 103 -13.87 -13.65 -1.95
C TRP A 103 -12.37 -13.92 -1.95
N ASN A 104 -11.95 -15.04 -2.56
CA ASN A 104 -10.57 -15.47 -2.58
C ASN A 104 -9.67 -14.47 -3.33
N LEU A 105 -10.14 -13.90 -4.44
CA LEU A 105 -9.39 -12.88 -5.17
C LEU A 105 -9.06 -11.69 -4.26
N THR A 106 -10.06 -11.10 -3.60
CA THR A 106 -9.86 -9.96 -2.71
C THR A 106 -8.95 -10.30 -1.54
N MET A 107 -9.17 -11.45 -0.88
CA MET A 107 -8.32 -11.90 0.24
C MET A 107 -6.89 -12.18 -0.20
N ASN A 108 -6.69 -12.72 -1.40
CA ASN A 108 -5.37 -13.01 -1.92
C ASN A 108 -4.59 -11.74 -2.26
N VAL A 109 -5.22 -10.76 -2.90
CA VAL A 109 -4.56 -9.50 -3.25
C VAL A 109 -4.32 -8.64 -2.01
N ASP A 110 -5.39 -8.34 -1.26
CA ASP A 110 -5.41 -7.28 -0.25
C ASP A 110 -4.82 -7.69 1.11
N LEU A 111 -4.66 -9.00 1.35
CA LEU A 111 -4.13 -9.49 2.62
C LEU A 111 -3.00 -10.52 2.44
N ARG A 112 -3.27 -11.64 1.76
CA ARG A 112 -2.28 -12.70 1.62
C ARG A 112 -1.06 -12.26 0.83
N GLY A 113 -1.25 -11.47 -0.24
CA GLY A 113 -0.16 -10.93 -1.06
C GLY A 113 0.81 -10.07 -0.25
N MET A 114 0.31 -9.25 0.67
CA MET A 114 1.17 -8.46 1.57
C MET A 114 2.08 -9.37 2.42
N MET A 115 1.51 -10.45 2.96
CA MET A 115 2.28 -11.44 3.73
C MET A 115 3.34 -12.12 2.86
N TYR A 116 3.01 -12.49 1.62
CA TYR A 116 3.98 -13.10 0.69
C TYR A 116 5.16 -12.18 0.42
N VAL A 117 4.90 -10.91 0.11
CA VAL A 117 5.94 -9.90 -0.17
C VAL A 117 6.84 -9.69 1.03
N VAL A 118 6.28 -9.45 2.23
CA VAL A 118 7.08 -9.22 3.45
C VAL A 118 7.94 -10.44 3.79
N ARG A 119 7.35 -11.65 3.73
CA ARG A 119 8.06 -12.88 4.03
C ARG A 119 9.24 -13.12 3.08
N ALA A 120 9.05 -12.89 1.79
CA ALA A 120 10.10 -13.07 0.78
C ALA A 120 11.19 -12.00 0.87
N ALA A 121 10.83 -10.77 1.23
CA ALA A 121 11.76 -9.65 1.34
C ALA A 121 12.49 -9.58 2.69
N ARG A 122 12.04 -10.31 3.74
CA ARG A 122 12.65 -10.25 5.09
C ARG A 122 14.17 -10.42 5.08
N PRO A 123 14.78 -11.35 4.30
CA PRO A 123 16.25 -11.49 4.28
C PRO A 123 16.99 -10.23 3.82
N MET A 124 16.36 -9.39 2.98
CA MET A 124 16.93 -8.12 2.54
C MET A 124 16.70 -6.99 3.54
N LEU A 125 15.53 -6.97 4.21
CA LEU A 125 15.21 -5.99 5.25
C LEU A 125 16.13 -6.11 6.47
N VAL A 126 16.48 -7.33 6.86
CA VAL A 126 17.42 -7.59 7.99
C VAL A 126 18.81 -6.98 7.77
N ASN A 127 19.20 -6.73 6.53
CA ASN A 127 20.48 -6.11 6.19
C ASN A 127 20.45 -4.57 6.27
N SER A 128 19.29 -3.97 6.52
CA SER A 128 19.16 -2.51 6.68
C SER A 128 19.18 -2.10 8.14
N ASP A 129 19.91 -1.04 8.45
CA ASP A 129 19.97 -0.48 9.81
C ASP A 129 18.65 0.21 10.23
N GLN A 130 17.73 0.45 9.29
CA GLN A 130 16.51 1.23 9.53
C GLN A 130 15.31 0.67 8.75
N ALA A 131 15.22 -0.64 8.67
CA ALA A 131 14.15 -1.28 7.90
C ALA A 131 12.75 -0.92 8.38
N SER A 132 11.84 -0.72 7.43
CA SER A 132 10.44 -0.47 7.71
C SER A 132 9.51 -1.14 6.69
N VAL A 133 8.34 -1.54 7.18
CA VAL A 133 7.24 -2.04 6.35
C VAL A 133 6.00 -1.19 6.61
N VAL A 134 5.40 -0.68 5.55
CA VAL A 134 4.14 0.08 5.58
C VAL A 134 3.08 -0.70 4.82
N CYS A 135 1.95 -1.01 5.46
CA CYS A 135 0.84 -1.74 4.85
C CYS A 135 -0.39 -0.84 4.68
N LEU A 136 -0.96 -0.78 3.46
CA LEU A 136 -2.17 -0.01 3.20
C LEU A 136 -3.42 -0.80 3.60
N SER A 137 -4.04 -0.37 4.72
CA SER A 137 -5.37 -0.76 5.16
C SER A 137 -6.42 0.18 4.54
N SER A 138 -7.50 0.46 5.25
CA SER A 138 -8.57 1.41 4.91
C SER A 138 -9.34 1.80 6.16
N ILE A 139 -9.98 2.97 6.19
CA ILE A 139 -11.02 3.25 7.19
C ILE A 139 -12.13 2.20 7.14
N ALA A 140 -12.44 1.68 5.95
CA ALA A 140 -13.31 0.52 5.78
C ALA A 140 -12.59 -0.72 6.34
N GLY A 141 -13.05 -1.18 7.48
CA GLY A 141 -12.41 -2.25 8.27
C GLY A 141 -11.61 -1.76 9.47
N ALA A 142 -11.02 -0.56 9.44
CA ALA A 142 -10.37 0.02 10.60
C ALA A 142 -11.35 0.72 11.56
N ALA A 143 -12.35 1.41 11.02
CA ALA A 143 -13.28 2.22 11.80
C ALA A 143 -14.74 2.09 11.35
N VAL A 144 -14.99 1.84 10.05
CA VAL A 144 -16.35 1.78 9.49
C VAL A 144 -16.56 0.52 8.65
N GLY A 145 -17.82 0.16 8.43
CA GLY A 145 -18.21 -0.80 7.40
C GLY A 145 -18.37 -0.12 6.04
N TRP A 146 -18.48 -0.93 4.97
CA TRP A 146 -18.79 -0.46 3.63
C TRP A 146 -19.72 -1.47 2.95
N GLY A 147 -20.93 -1.02 2.59
CA GLY A 147 -21.91 -1.87 1.93
C GLY A 147 -21.40 -2.44 0.62
N ASP A 148 -21.81 -3.65 0.28
CA ASP A 148 -21.43 -4.40 -0.91
C ASP A 148 -19.89 -4.62 -1.07
N HIS A 149 -19.12 -4.52 0.03
CA HIS A 149 -17.68 -4.67 0.03
C HIS A 149 -17.18 -5.60 1.16
N VAL A 150 -17.96 -6.63 1.51
CA VAL A 150 -17.64 -7.54 2.63
C VAL A 150 -16.22 -8.14 2.53
N PRO A 151 -15.76 -8.66 1.37
CA PRO A 151 -14.39 -9.19 1.25
C PRO A 151 -13.32 -8.12 1.50
N TYR A 152 -13.52 -6.93 0.93
CA TYR A 152 -12.60 -5.79 1.08
C TYR A 152 -12.49 -5.35 2.54
N VAL A 153 -13.63 -5.11 3.21
CA VAL A 153 -13.66 -4.73 4.63
C VAL A 153 -12.97 -5.79 5.49
N THR A 154 -13.21 -7.06 5.21
CA THR A 154 -12.59 -8.18 5.93
C THR A 154 -11.06 -8.20 5.71
N ALA A 155 -10.61 -8.09 4.46
CA ALA A 155 -9.19 -8.07 4.15
C ALA A 155 -8.48 -6.87 4.81
N LYS A 156 -9.04 -5.67 4.70
CA LYS A 156 -8.46 -4.44 5.28
C LYS A 156 -8.46 -4.44 6.82
N SER A 157 -9.47 -5.07 7.46
CA SER A 157 -9.41 -5.38 8.90
C SER A 157 -8.29 -6.36 9.22
N GLY A 158 -8.12 -7.39 8.39
CA GLY A 158 -7.04 -8.39 8.51
C GLY A 158 -5.64 -7.77 8.41
N VAL A 159 -5.47 -6.73 7.59
CA VAL A 159 -4.19 -5.99 7.47
C VAL A 159 -3.76 -5.41 8.82
N MET A 160 -4.68 -4.90 9.65
CA MET A 160 -4.31 -4.38 10.97
C MET A 160 -3.81 -5.50 11.91
N GLY A 161 -4.40 -6.69 11.81
CA GLY A 161 -3.91 -7.88 12.50
C GLY A 161 -2.52 -8.30 12.00
N LEU A 162 -2.31 -8.31 10.69
CA LEU A 162 -1.03 -8.60 10.04
C LEU A 162 0.06 -7.62 10.51
N VAL A 163 -0.23 -6.32 10.52
CA VAL A 163 0.68 -5.26 11.02
C VAL A 163 1.13 -5.54 12.44
N LYS A 164 0.19 -5.86 13.35
CA LYS A 164 0.52 -6.15 14.75
C LYS A 164 1.36 -7.41 14.90
N GLY A 165 1.00 -8.49 14.21
CA GLY A 165 1.74 -9.75 14.24
C GLY A 165 3.17 -9.58 13.73
N LEU A 166 3.32 -9.00 12.54
CA LEU A 166 4.63 -8.76 11.94
C LEU A 166 5.49 -7.80 12.77
N ALA A 167 4.88 -6.78 13.39
CA ALA A 167 5.62 -5.85 14.25
C ALA A 167 6.30 -6.54 15.43
N ILE A 168 5.66 -7.52 16.02
CA ILE A 168 6.23 -8.31 17.12
C ILE A 168 7.26 -9.31 16.62
N ASP A 169 6.93 -10.05 15.54
CA ASP A 169 7.81 -11.10 15.01
C ASP A 169 9.11 -10.54 14.40
N MET A 170 9.09 -9.30 13.89
CA MET A 170 10.23 -8.68 13.22
C MET A 170 10.98 -7.65 14.09
N ALA A 171 10.51 -7.39 15.32
CA ALA A 171 11.12 -6.41 16.21
C ALA A 171 12.57 -6.77 16.59
N SER A 172 12.87 -8.06 16.82
CA SER A 172 14.24 -8.51 17.11
C SER A 172 15.20 -8.35 15.95
N ASP A 173 14.69 -8.21 14.72
CA ASP A 173 15.46 -7.90 13.51
C ASP A 173 15.66 -6.38 13.31
N GLY A 174 15.12 -5.54 14.20
CA GLY A 174 15.15 -4.09 14.07
C GLY A 174 14.17 -3.53 13.03
N ILE A 175 13.25 -4.34 12.51
CA ILE A 175 12.31 -3.96 11.46
C ILE A 175 11.02 -3.44 12.07
N ARG A 176 10.63 -2.22 11.72
CA ARG A 176 9.35 -1.63 12.14
C ARG A 176 8.26 -1.95 11.11
N VAL A 177 7.05 -2.26 11.59
CA VAL A 177 5.90 -2.55 10.74
C VAL A 177 4.72 -1.70 11.17
N ASN A 178 4.19 -0.87 10.26
CA ASN A 178 3.04 -0.01 10.54
C ASN A 178 2.03 -0.06 9.39
N GLY A 179 0.83 0.38 9.67
CA GLY A 179 -0.25 0.50 8.71
C GLY A 179 -0.69 1.94 8.49
N ILE A 180 -1.29 2.18 7.34
CA ILE A 180 -2.06 3.40 7.05
C ILE A 180 -3.48 2.96 6.70
N ALA A 181 -4.47 3.65 7.24
CA ALA A 181 -5.89 3.47 6.90
C ALA A 181 -6.41 4.75 6.21
N PRO A 182 -6.31 4.84 4.88
CA PRO A 182 -6.82 5.97 4.14
C PRO A 182 -8.35 6.10 4.25
N GLY A 183 -8.83 7.34 4.25
CA GLY A 183 -10.23 7.68 4.06
C GLY A 183 -10.62 7.72 2.58
N LEU A 184 -11.46 8.70 2.24
CA LEU A 184 -11.87 8.95 0.86
C LEU A 184 -10.73 9.64 0.11
N ILE A 185 -10.06 8.90 -0.78
CA ILE A 185 -8.92 9.39 -1.57
C ILE A 185 -9.31 9.35 -3.05
N ARG A 186 -9.09 10.43 -3.78
CA ARG A 186 -9.37 10.55 -5.21
C ARG A 186 -8.35 9.75 -6.03
N THR A 187 -8.73 8.54 -6.44
CA THR A 187 -7.94 7.61 -7.26
C THR A 187 -8.79 7.06 -8.40
N ALA A 188 -8.18 6.39 -9.36
CA ALA A 188 -8.92 5.70 -10.42
C ALA A 188 -9.93 4.70 -9.84
N GLN A 189 -9.57 3.97 -8.77
CA GLN A 189 -10.47 3.03 -8.10
C GLN A 189 -11.68 3.74 -7.48
N SER A 190 -11.50 4.84 -6.75
CA SER A 190 -12.59 5.56 -6.09
C SER A 190 -13.51 6.29 -7.08
N LEU A 191 -13.01 6.62 -8.26
CA LEU A 191 -13.76 7.22 -9.36
C LEU A 191 -14.51 6.19 -10.21
N SER A 192 -14.29 4.89 -10.01
CA SER A 192 -15.02 3.83 -10.71
C SER A 192 -16.35 3.55 -10.01
N GLU A 193 -17.46 3.59 -10.75
CA GLU A 193 -18.78 3.21 -10.25
C GLU A 193 -18.92 1.69 -10.08
N GLU A 194 -18.16 0.92 -10.86
CA GLU A 194 -18.11 -0.53 -10.76
C GLU A 194 -17.42 -1.01 -9.49
N HIS A 195 -16.39 -0.29 -9.06
CA HIS A 195 -15.51 -0.71 -7.98
C HIS A 195 -15.67 0.09 -6.68
N SER A 196 -16.33 1.26 -6.75
CA SER A 196 -16.44 2.17 -5.61
C SER A 196 -17.68 3.07 -5.74
N VAL A 197 -17.58 4.30 -5.26
CA VAL A 197 -18.69 5.27 -5.20
C VAL A 197 -18.84 6.12 -6.46
N GLY A 198 -17.83 6.14 -7.32
CA GLY A 198 -17.80 6.98 -8.51
C GLY A 198 -17.59 8.47 -8.23
N PRO A 199 -17.50 9.30 -9.28
CA PRO A 199 -17.25 10.75 -9.13
C PRO A 199 -18.36 11.47 -8.36
N GLU A 200 -19.63 11.15 -8.66
CA GLU A 200 -20.77 11.77 -8.00
C GLU A 200 -20.87 11.35 -6.52
N GLY A 201 -20.62 10.07 -6.23
CA GLY A 201 -20.59 9.58 -4.86
C GLY A 201 -19.50 10.24 -4.02
N LEU A 202 -18.30 10.41 -4.58
CA LEU A 202 -17.22 11.13 -3.90
C LEU A 202 -17.60 12.60 -3.64
N ALA A 203 -18.19 13.28 -4.62
CA ALA A 203 -18.63 14.67 -4.47
C ALA A 203 -19.72 14.80 -3.40
N ALA A 204 -20.66 13.84 -3.34
CA ALA A 204 -21.72 13.83 -2.32
C ALA A 204 -21.16 13.58 -0.91
N MET A 205 -20.07 12.85 -0.76
CA MET A 205 -19.43 12.56 0.54
C MET A 205 -18.46 13.66 1.01
N GLU A 206 -17.99 14.52 0.12
CA GLU A 206 -17.01 15.58 0.44
C GLU A 206 -17.45 16.50 1.61
N PRO A 207 -18.72 16.94 1.71
CA PRO A 207 -19.18 17.77 2.83
C PRO A 207 -19.12 17.06 4.20
N SER A 208 -19.03 15.73 4.23
CA SER A 208 -18.90 14.96 5.47
C SER A 208 -17.46 14.91 6.00
N VAL A 209 -16.49 15.32 5.19
CA VAL A 209 -15.08 15.37 5.60
C VAL A 209 -14.78 16.67 6.35
N PRO A 210 -14.40 16.65 7.63
CA PRO A 210 -14.16 17.88 8.42
C PRO A 210 -13.14 18.84 7.80
N LEU A 211 -12.09 18.33 7.13
CA LEU A 211 -11.12 19.16 6.40
C LEU A 211 -11.68 19.73 5.09
N GLY A 212 -12.96 19.52 4.75
CA GLY A 212 -13.68 20.16 3.64
C GLY A 212 -13.24 19.70 2.25
N ARG A 213 -12.56 18.56 2.13
CA ARG A 213 -12.11 18.03 0.84
C ARG A 213 -11.94 16.51 0.85
N ILE A 214 -12.10 15.91 -0.30
CA ILE A 214 -11.60 14.55 -0.55
C ILE A 214 -10.08 14.57 -0.54
N GLY A 215 -9.46 13.55 0.08
CA GLY A 215 -8.01 13.38 0.09
C GLY A 215 -7.46 13.11 -1.30
N LYS A 216 -6.18 13.38 -1.48
CA LYS A 216 -5.43 13.05 -2.70
C LYS A 216 -4.33 12.03 -2.38
N PRO A 217 -3.82 11.28 -3.36
CA PRO A 217 -2.78 10.27 -3.15
C PRO A 217 -1.56 10.78 -2.36
N GLU A 218 -1.18 12.05 -2.56
CA GLU A 218 -0.05 12.69 -1.88
C GLU A 218 -0.28 12.84 -0.36
N ASP A 219 -1.53 12.94 0.10
CA ASP A 219 -1.85 12.99 1.53
C ASP A 219 -1.45 11.67 2.23
N ILE A 220 -1.53 10.55 1.49
CA ILE A 220 -1.13 9.22 1.99
C ILE A 220 0.38 9.00 1.82
N ALA A 221 0.95 9.43 0.69
CA ALA A 221 2.38 9.32 0.42
C ALA A 221 3.23 10.01 1.49
N GLY A 222 2.82 11.17 1.97
CA GLY A 222 3.51 11.88 3.06
C GLY A 222 3.56 11.09 4.37
N VAL A 223 2.49 10.37 4.70
CA VAL A 223 2.46 9.52 5.91
C VAL A 223 3.31 8.26 5.69
N ALA A 224 3.31 7.66 4.51
CA ALA A 224 4.18 6.53 4.19
C ALA A 224 5.67 6.92 4.32
N MET A 225 6.07 8.08 3.81
CA MET A 225 7.40 8.64 3.98
C MET A 225 7.78 8.85 5.45
N PHE A 226 6.87 9.41 6.26
CA PHE A 226 7.10 9.56 7.69
C PHE A 226 7.32 8.21 8.37
N LEU A 227 6.47 7.22 8.11
CA LEU A 227 6.58 5.89 8.70
C LEU A 227 7.87 5.16 8.29
N ALA A 228 8.41 5.45 7.10
CA ALA A 228 9.70 4.91 6.63
C ALA A 228 10.91 5.64 7.22
N SER A 229 10.73 6.82 7.81
CA SER A 229 11.83 7.66 8.30
C SER A 229 12.30 7.31 9.71
N GLU A 230 13.46 7.88 10.11
CA GLU A 230 13.98 7.82 11.47
C GLU A 230 13.07 8.48 12.50
N GLN A 231 12.27 9.48 12.08
CA GLN A 231 11.32 10.17 12.95
C GLN A 231 10.23 9.25 13.49
N ALA A 232 9.93 8.15 12.78
CA ALA A 232 9.04 7.08 13.23
C ALA A 232 9.77 5.95 13.98
N GLY A 233 11.00 6.16 14.46
CA GLY A 233 11.87 5.13 15.03
C GLY A 233 11.29 4.39 16.25
N TYR A 234 10.31 4.98 16.95
CA TYR A 234 9.63 4.31 18.08
C TYR A 234 8.17 3.91 17.76
N LEU A 235 7.80 3.94 16.46
CA LEU A 235 6.49 3.52 15.97
C LEU A 235 6.59 2.15 15.31
N THR A 236 5.91 1.15 15.92
CA THR A 236 5.69 -0.17 15.31
C THR A 236 4.37 -0.75 15.78
N GLY A 237 3.72 -1.56 14.95
CA GLY A 237 2.42 -2.19 15.24
C GLY A 237 1.21 -1.26 15.19
N GLN A 238 1.37 0.00 14.73
CA GLN A 238 0.30 0.98 14.69
C GLN A 238 -0.32 1.08 13.28
N THR A 239 -1.63 1.34 13.23
CA THR A 239 -2.32 1.71 11.99
C THR A 239 -2.85 3.13 12.14
N ILE A 240 -2.36 4.05 11.30
CA ILE A 240 -2.69 5.46 11.34
C ILE A 240 -3.84 5.74 10.38
N ILE A 241 -4.95 6.28 10.90
CA ILE A 241 -6.07 6.74 10.07
C ILE A 241 -5.71 8.09 9.45
N VAL A 242 -5.91 8.20 8.12
CA VAL A 242 -5.64 9.42 7.34
C VAL A 242 -6.85 9.72 6.47
N ASP A 243 -7.83 10.41 7.03
CA ASP A 243 -9.19 10.52 6.48
C ASP A 243 -9.80 11.94 6.53
N GLY A 244 -8.99 12.95 6.88
CA GLY A 244 -9.47 14.33 7.02
C GLY A 244 -10.45 14.55 8.18
N GLY A 245 -10.47 13.62 9.15
CA GLY A 245 -11.34 13.66 10.32
C GLY A 245 -12.69 12.96 10.12
N LEU A 246 -12.91 12.31 8.98
CA LEU A 246 -14.19 11.69 8.63
C LEU A 246 -14.69 10.73 9.72
N THR A 247 -13.85 9.83 10.22
CA THR A 247 -14.26 8.80 11.21
C THR A 247 -14.41 9.31 12.64
N VAL A 248 -13.91 10.50 12.96
CA VAL A 248 -14.06 11.09 14.30
C VAL A 248 -15.21 12.11 14.36
N ALA A 249 -15.83 12.43 13.24
CA ALA A 249 -16.97 13.33 13.14
C ALA A 249 -18.32 12.61 13.15
N LEU A 250 -18.33 11.27 13.13
CA LEU A 250 -19.52 10.41 13.08
C LEU A 250 -19.96 10.01 14.48
#